data_d4afc8293c7b1e6fe216fb995afb058d
#
_entry.id   d4afc8293c7b1e6fe216fb995afb058d
#
_cell.length_a   1.000
_cell.length_b   1.000
_cell.length_c   1.000
_cell.angle_alpha   90.00
_cell.angle_beta   90.00
_cell.angle_gamma   90.00
#
_symmetry.space_group_name_H-M   'P 1'
#
loop_
_entity.id
_entity.type
_entity.pdbx_description
1 polymer ?
#
loop_
_entity_poly.entity_id
_entity_poly.type
_entity_poly.pdbx_seq_one_letter_code
_entity_poly.pdbx_strand_id
1 'polypeptide(L)'
;MRAFSAAGLEHLPYKQRVGGSNPSTPTKVRMRVDRILFLFRRNYNMKKVKNSELLLSYIREGRTMTQREKLWLIVSLSIPSILAQISATVMFFIDASMVGHLGAKASASIGLVETTGWLLGGLASAANMGFSVQVAHFIGANDFEAARRVLRQSLVCCMAWALVISLTSLLIAPSLPYWLGGSEEIAHDASLYFAIFGFSGIFFQMEGLAGSMLKCSGNMKIPSALNIGMCVMDVCFNYLFIYILDMGVVGAAIGTGLAMLVTAILMMYFLLVKSKMLSLVGHPGFFKPKTDTIRTAFKIGAPMGLQHMLMGGAYMVSTMIVAPLGTIAIAAHSLAITVESLCYMPGYGIAEAATTLVGQAVGAGQRLLTRSFAYMSVGLGIAVMTLMGLLMWVFAPELMGIMSPVEEIIGLGAEVLRIEAWAEPMFAAAIVANGVFVGAADTIIPAIMSLTSMWAVRLTMAAWLAPRYGLRGVWTAMAIELTFRGSIFLIRLARSSWQGGKKK
;
A
#
# COMPACT_ATOMS: atom_id res chain seq x y z
N MET A 1 -20.84 -13.84 35.95
CA MET A 1 -19.98 -14.92 36.47
C MET A 1 -18.58 -14.36 36.67
N ARG A 2 -18.13 -14.40 37.92
CA ARG A 2 -16.97 -13.66 38.44
C ARG A 2 -15.66 -14.28 37.98
N ALA A 3 -14.68 -13.41 37.70
CA ALA A 3 -13.32 -13.74 37.38
C ALA A 3 -12.65 -14.58 38.50
N PHE A 4 -12.12 -15.73 38.16
CA PHE A 4 -11.19 -16.45 39.00
C PHE A 4 -9.79 -15.82 38.83
N SER A 5 -9.38 -15.12 39.87
CA SER A 5 -8.04 -14.54 40.00
C SER A 5 -7.00 -15.66 40.13
N ALA A 6 -5.92 -15.56 39.36
CA ALA A 6 -4.79 -16.49 39.37
C ALA A 6 -3.90 -16.44 40.66
N ALA A 7 -4.35 -15.74 41.67
CA ALA A 7 -3.58 -15.51 42.92
C ALA A 7 -3.83 -16.56 44.03
N GLY A 8 -4.65 -17.60 43.81
CA GLY A 8 -5.06 -18.55 44.82
C GLY A 8 -4.28 -19.87 44.91
N LEU A 9 -3.20 -20.06 44.15
CA LEU A 9 -2.48 -21.35 44.10
C LEU A 9 -1.10 -21.35 44.76
N GLU A 10 -0.71 -20.28 45.47
CA GLU A 10 0.63 -20.22 46.10
C GLU A 10 0.72 -20.61 47.56
N HIS A 11 -0.38 -20.94 48.26
CA HIS A 11 -0.33 -21.35 49.67
C HIS A 11 -1.05 -22.66 49.91
N LEU A 12 -0.38 -23.77 49.68
CA LEU A 12 -0.67 -25.05 50.35
C LEU A 12 0.59 -25.50 51.06
N PRO A 13 0.50 -25.71 52.42
CA PRO A 13 1.68 -26.05 53.22
C PRO A 13 2.12 -27.49 53.01
N TYR A 14 3.40 -27.63 52.73
CA TYR A 14 4.10 -28.91 52.71
C TYR A 14 4.42 -29.34 54.14
N LYS A 15 3.65 -30.28 54.69
CA LYS A 15 4.11 -31.26 55.69
C LYS A 15 2.96 -32.14 56.17
N GLN A 16 2.94 -33.37 55.70
CA GLN A 16 2.66 -34.54 56.56
C GLN A 16 3.39 -35.73 55.98
N ARG A 17 4.41 -36.18 56.73
CA ARG A 17 5.03 -37.49 56.58
C ARG A 17 4.07 -38.53 57.14
N VAL A 18 3.68 -39.53 56.38
CA VAL A 18 3.38 -40.87 56.87
C VAL A 18 4.03 -41.86 55.90
N GLY A 19 4.83 -42.78 56.44
CA GLY A 19 5.63 -43.74 55.68
C GLY A 19 4.82 -44.90 55.16
N GLY A 20 5.40 -45.61 54.21
CA GLY A 20 5.03 -46.97 53.84
C GLY A 20 4.70 -47.18 52.38
N SER A 21 5.69 -47.75 51.64
CA SER A 21 5.56 -48.74 50.56
C SER A 21 4.82 -48.42 49.26
N ASN A 22 5.60 -48.46 48.23
CA ASN A 22 5.37 -48.71 46.80
C ASN A 22 5.33 -47.51 45.82
N PRO A 23 6.35 -47.31 45.00
CA PRO A 23 6.45 -46.22 44.00
C PRO A 23 6.07 -46.72 42.60
N SER A 24 4.81 -46.93 42.30
CA SER A 24 4.44 -47.32 40.91
C SER A 24 3.27 -46.55 40.28
N THR A 25 2.76 -45.48 40.89
CA THR A 25 1.59 -44.80 40.33
C THR A 25 1.69 -43.26 40.14
N PRO A 26 2.72 -42.52 40.57
CA PRO A 26 2.75 -41.07 40.38
C PRO A 26 3.19 -40.61 38.98
N THR A 27 3.94 -41.40 38.22
CA THR A 27 4.59 -40.99 37.02
C THR A 27 3.62 -40.80 35.80
N LYS A 28 2.60 -41.66 35.70
CA LYS A 28 1.65 -41.59 34.57
C LYS A 28 0.65 -40.43 34.73
N VAL A 29 0.21 -40.15 35.94
CA VAL A 29 -0.70 -39.03 36.23
C VAL A 29 0.03 -37.70 36.09
N ARG A 30 1.25 -37.60 36.62
CA ARG A 30 2.08 -36.40 36.53
C ARG A 30 2.44 -36.10 35.09
N MET A 31 2.82 -37.09 34.28
CA MET A 31 3.07 -36.92 32.84
C MET A 31 1.79 -36.52 32.07
N ARG A 32 0.60 -36.98 32.43
CA ARG A 32 -0.65 -36.52 31.81
C ARG A 32 -0.98 -35.08 32.18
N VAL A 33 -0.82 -34.70 33.43
CA VAL A 33 -1.03 -33.31 33.88
C VAL A 33 -0.02 -32.37 33.24
N ASP A 34 1.26 -32.73 33.19
CA ASP A 34 2.30 -31.93 32.50
C ASP A 34 2.05 -31.84 30.99
N ARG A 35 1.54 -32.90 30.39
CA ARG A 35 1.13 -32.89 28.98
C ARG A 35 -0.10 -32.04 28.73
N ILE A 36 -1.09 -32.05 29.61
CA ILE A 36 -2.26 -31.18 29.53
C ILE A 36 -1.88 -29.73 29.81
N LEU A 37 -1.04 -29.44 30.79
CA LEU A 37 -0.50 -28.12 31.08
C LEU A 37 0.37 -27.60 29.92
N PHE A 38 1.17 -28.46 29.28
CA PHE A 38 1.94 -28.13 28.09
C PHE A 38 1.03 -27.81 26.90
N LEU A 39 -0.03 -28.57 26.69
CA LEU A 39 -1.03 -28.32 25.64
C LEU A 39 -1.86 -27.06 25.92
N PHE A 40 -2.23 -26.82 27.18
CA PHE A 40 -2.90 -25.58 27.59
C PHE A 40 -1.99 -24.36 27.45
N ARG A 41 -0.72 -24.47 27.85
CA ARG A 41 0.29 -23.42 27.68
C ARG A 41 0.58 -23.16 26.21
N ARG A 42 0.65 -24.21 25.40
CA ARG A 42 0.81 -24.12 23.95
C ARG A 42 -0.41 -23.47 23.28
N ASN A 43 -1.64 -23.85 23.65
CA ASN A 43 -2.87 -23.25 23.11
C ASN A 43 -3.06 -21.81 23.59
N TYR A 44 -2.75 -21.51 24.87
CA TYR A 44 -2.77 -20.15 25.40
C TYR A 44 -1.73 -19.25 24.70
N ASN A 45 -0.50 -19.73 24.53
CA ASN A 45 0.52 -19.03 23.79
C ASN A 45 0.16 -18.87 22.29
N MET A 46 -0.46 -19.85 21.68
CA MET A 46 -0.95 -19.75 20.30
C MET A 46 -2.10 -18.73 20.14
N LYS A 47 -3.03 -18.65 21.09
CA LYS A 47 -4.07 -17.60 21.11
C LYS A 47 -3.47 -16.22 21.35
N LYS A 48 -2.45 -16.10 22.20
CA LYS A 48 -1.73 -14.85 22.48
C LYS A 48 -0.92 -14.36 21.27
N VAL A 49 -0.26 -15.27 20.56
CA VAL A 49 0.46 -14.97 19.31
C VAL A 49 -0.48 -14.52 18.21
N LYS A 50 -1.73 -14.99 18.19
CA LYS A 50 -2.72 -14.64 17.14
C LYS A 50 -3.43 -13.29 17.33
N ASN A 51 -3.23 -12.60 18.45
CA ASN A 51 -3.87 -11.30 18.69
C ASN A 51 -2.95 -10.14 18.29
N SER A 52 -3.15 -9.61 17.08
CA SER A 52 -2.36 -8.49 16.53
C SER A 52 -2.48 -7.21 17.37
N GLU A 53 -3.65 -6.91 17.97
CA GLU A 53 -3.82 -5.74 18.85
C GLU A 53 -2.93 -5.84 20.09
N LEU A 54 -2.83 -7.03 20.67
CA LEU A 54 -1.98 -7.28 21.84
C LEU A 54 -0.49 -7.14 21.46
N LEU A 55 -0.08 -7.64 20.30
CA LEU A 55 1.30 -7.52 19.84
C LEU A 55 1.67 -6.06 19.53
N LEU A 56 0.74 -5.28 18.99
CA LEU A 56 0.93 -3.83 18.81
C LEU A 56 1.08 -3.10 20.16
N SER A 57 0.38 -3.53 21.22
CA SER A 57 0.59 -2.92 22.54
C SER A 57 1.99 -3.19 23.09
N TYR A 58 2.62 -4.32 22.76
CA TYR A 58 4.00 -4.61 23.16
C TYR A 58 5.02 -3.62 22.58
N ILE A 59 4.78 -3.11 21.37
CA ILE A 59 5.61 -2.04 20.78
C ILE A 59 5.57 -0.80 21.67
N ARG A 60 4.37 -0.39 22.10
CA ARG A 60 4.16 0.82 22.92
C ARG A 60 4.65 0.66 24.36
N GLU A 61 4.52 -0.54 24.92
CA GLU A 61 4.92 -0.85 26.28
C GLU A 61 6.40 -1.22 26.44
N GLY A 62 7.14 -1.28 25.33
CA GLY A 62 8.57 -1.65 25.36
C GLY A 62 8.84 -3.12 25.68
N ARG A 63 7.85 -3.99 25.54
CA ARG A 63 7.99 -5.42 25.80
C ARG A 63 8.77 -6.12 24.68
N THR A 64 9.60 -7.08 25.08
CA THR A 64 10.32 -7.92 24.12
C THR A 64 9.38 -8.86 23.37
N MET A 65 9.60 -8.97 22.05
CA MET A 65 8.87 -9.86 21.17
C MET A 65 9.79 -10.93 20.59
N THR A 66 9.30 -12.15 20.52
CA THR A 66 10.00 -13.25 19.83
C THR A 66 9.97 -13.03 18.31
N GLN A 67 10.90 -13.65 17.58
CA GLN A 67 10.93 -13.54 16.11
C GLN A 67 9.62 -14.05 15.46
N ARG A 68 9.02 -15.10 16.05
CA ARG A 68 7.74 -15.65 15.58
C ARG A 68 6.58 -14.66 15.77
N GLU A 69 6.53 -13.95 16.90
CA GLU A 69 5.52 -12.92 17.16
C GLU A 69 5.67 -11.74 16.21
N LYS A 70 6.90 -11.30 15.94
CA LYS A 70 7.18 -10.24 14.96
C LYS A 70 6.72 -10.63 13.56
N LEU A 71 7.11 -11.82 13.09
CA LEU A 71 6.72 -12.31 11.76
C LEU A 71 5.21 -12.45 11.66
N TRP A 72 4.56 -13.02 12.69
CA TRP A 72 3.11 -13.13 12.72
C TRP A 72 2.42 -11.76 12.63
N LEU A 73 2.95 -10.75 13.35
CA LEU A 73 2.41 -9.40 13.32
C LEU A 73 2.54 -8.78 11.92
N ILE A 74 3.71 -8.91 11.27
CA ILE A 74 3.93 -8.43 9.90
C ILE A 74 2.92 -9.10 8.96
N VAL A 75 2.82 -10.43 8.98
CA VAL A 75 1.90 -11.19 8.10
C VAL A 75 0.45 -10.80 8.35
N SER A 76 0.03 -10.70 9.62
CA SER A 76 -1.35 -10.38 9.98
C SER A 76 -1.80 -8.97 9.55
N LEU A 77 -0.87 -8.04 9.44
CA LEU A 77 -1.13 -6.69 8.92
C LEU A 77 -1.00 -6.64 7.39
N SER A 78 -0.11 -7.44 6.79
CA SER A 78 0.10 -7.46 5.34
C SER A 78 -1.06 -8.11 4.58
N ILE A 79 -1.62 -9.22 5.07
CA ILE A 79 -2.67 -9.95 4.34
C ILE A 79 -3.87 -9.07 3.97
N PRO A 80 -4.50 -8.30 4.90
CA PRO A 80 -5.60 -7.42 4.53
C PRO A 80 -5.21 -6.38 3.47
N SER A 81 -4.01 -5.78 3.61
CA SER A 81 -3.51 -4.79 2.66
C SER A 81 -3.24 -5.39 1.29
N ILE A 82 -2.66 -6.59 1.21
CA ILE A 82 -2.43 -7.31 -0.05
C ILE A 82 -3.77 -7.57 -0.76
N LEU A 83 -4.78 -8.06 -0.04
CA LEU A 83 -6.10 -8.31 -0.61
C LEU A 83 -6.75 -7.03 -1.14
N ALA A 84 -6.61 -5.90 -0.42
CA ALA A 84 -7.11 -4.61 -0.88
C ALA A 84 -6.40 -4.14 -2.16
N GLN A 85 -5.07 -4.28 -2.25
CA GLN A 85 -4.29 -3.91 -3.43
C GLN A 85 -4.66 -4.76 -4.66
N ILE A 86 -4.79 -6.07 -4.48
CA ILE A 86 -5.23 -6.97 -5.56
C ILE A 86 -6.65 -6.60 -6.02
N SER A 87 -7.58 -6.35 -5.07
CA SER A 87 -8.95 -5.97 -5.41
C SER A 87 -9.02 -4.66 -6.19
N ALA A 88 -8.20 -3.65 -5.81
CA ALA A 88 -8.11 -2.39 -6.55
C ALA A 88 -7.61 -2.61 -7.99
N THR A 89 -6.63 -3.48 -8.19
CA THR A 89 -6.13 -3.82 -9.53
C THR A 89 -7.21 -4.52 -10.36
N VAL A 90 -7.92 -5.48 -9.76
CA VAL A 90 -9.03 -6.19 -10.44
C VAL A 90 -10.16 -5.22 -10.81
N MET A 91 -10.52 -4.29 -9.90
CA MET A 91 -11.52 -3.24 -10.18
C MET A 91 -11.10 -2.42 -11.40
N PHE A 92 -9.85 -1.94 -11.43
CA PHE A 92 -9.34 -1.16 -12.55
C PHE A 92 -9.47 -1.89 -13.91
N PHE A 93 -9.27 -3.21 -13.92
CA PHE A 93 -9.48 -4.03 -15.12
C PHE A 93 -10.95 -4.12 -15.52
N ILE A 94 -11.84 -4.32 -14.55
CA ILE A 94 -13.27 -4.40 -14.81
C ILE A 94 -13.76 -3.08 -15.40
N ASP A 95 -13.35 -1.94 -14.83
CA ASP A 95 -13.72 -0.61 -15.30
C ASP A 95 -13.23 -0.35 -16.72
N ALA A 96 -11.95 -0.66 -16.99
CA ALA A 96 -11.39 -0.53 -18.34
C ALA A 96 -12.16 -1.41 -19.35
N SER A 97 -12.55 -2.63 -18.95
CA SER A 97 -13.39 -3.51 -19.77
C SER A 97 -14.79 -2.94 -20.02
N MET A 98 -15.46 -2.42 -18.96
CA MET A 98 -16.79 -1.85 -19.06
C MET A 98 -16.80 -0.63 -20.00
N VAL A 99 -15.81 0.25 -19.87
CA VAL A 99 -15.65 1.41 -20.76
C VAL A 99 -15.28 0.97 -22.18
N GLY A 100 -14.47 -0.07 -22.33
CA GLY A 100 -14.10 -0.65 -23.62
C GLY A 100 -15.29 -1.09 -24.46
N HIS A 101 -16.35 -1.60 -23.81
CA HIS A 101 -17.61 -2.00 -24.47
C HIS A 101 -18.43 -0.79 -25.00
N LEU A 102 -18.20 0.43 -24.49
CA LEU A 102 -18.81 1.64 -25.03
C LEU A 102 -18.21 2.09 -26.38
N GLY A 103 -17.08 1.50 -26.76
CA GLY A 103 -16.40 1.74 -28.02
C GLY A 103 -15.11 2.56 -27.91
N ALA A 104 -14.44 2.70 -29.05
CA ALA A 104 -13.12 3.32 -29.13
C ALA A 104 -13.08 4.79 -28.68
N LYS A 105 -14.14 5.57 -28.98
CA LYS A 105 -14.23 6.99 -28.60
C LYS A 105 -14.29 7.16 -27.07
N ALA A 106 -15.11 6.35 -26.38
CA ALA A 106 -15.24 6.38 -24.93
C ALA A 106 -13.93 6.00 -24.24
N SER A 107 -13.26 4.94 -24.71
CA SER A 107 -11.96 4.52 -24.19
C SER A 107 -10.88 5.58 -24.43
N ALA A 108 -10.87 6.22 -25.59
CA ALA A 108 -9.93 7.28 -25.93
C ALA A 108 -10.13 8.54 -25.07
N SER A 109 -11.40 8.94 -24.79
CA SER A 109 -11.68 10.11 -23.98
C SER A 109 -11.22 9.94 -22.52
N ILE A 110 -11.42 8.76 -21.92
CA ILE A 110 -10.94 8.47 -20.56
C ILE A 110 -9.42 8.36 -20.54
N GLY A 111 -8.83 7.53 -21.42
CA GLY A 111 -7.39 7.32 -21.48
C GLY A 111 -6.58 8.61 -21.68
N LEU A 112 -7.13 9.58 -22.42
CA LEU A 112 -6.49 10.88 -22.63
C LEU A 112 -6.24 11.64 -21.33
N VAL A 113 -7.21 11.66 -20.41
CA VAL A 113 -7.14 12.47 -19.18
C VAL A 113 -6.71 11.67 -17.93
N GLU A 114 -6.66 10.35 -18.05
CA GLU A 114 -6.35 9.43 -16.96
C GLU A 114 -4.97 9.68 -16.33
N THR A 115 -3.95 9.92 -17.15
CA THR A 115 -2.59 10.21 -16.67
C THR A 115 -2.54 11.45 -15.78
N THR A 116 -3.33 12.47 -16.08
CA THR A 116 -3.48 13.66 -15.24
C THR A 116 -4.18 13.32 -13.92
N GLY A 117 -5.19 12.45 -13.97
CA GLY A 117 -5.85 11.92 -12.77
C GLY A 117 -4.87 11.19 -11.84
N TRP A 118 -4.02 10.33 -12.38
CA TRP A 118 -2.97 9.63 -11.62
C TRP A 118 -1.98 10.59 -10.95
N LEU A 119 -1.59 11.65 -11.66
CA LEU A 119 -0.70 12.68 -11.12
C LEU A 119 -1.33 13.37 -9.90
N LEU A 120 -2.57 13.80 -10.02
CA LEU A 120 -3.29 14.47 -8.93
C LEU A 120 -3.54 13.53 -7.75
N GLY A 121 -3.87 12.27 -8.01
CA GLY A 121 -3.99 11.23 -7.00
C GLY A 121 -2.68 10.98 -6.24
N GLY A 122 -1.54 10.99 -6.92
CA GLY A 122 -0.22 10.90 -6.31
C GLY A 122 0.09 12.05 -5.36
N LEU A 123 -0.27 13.29 -5.74
CA LEU A 123 -0.13 14.47 -4.88
C LEU A 123 -1.04 14.42 -3.65
N ALA A 124 -2.27 13.93 -3.82
CA ALA A 124 -3.21 13.70 -2.73
C ALA A 124 -2.67 12.66 -1.73
N SER A 125 -2.17 11.53 -2.23
CA SER A 125 -1.58 10.46 -1.41
C SER A 125 -0.35 10.91 -0.64
N ALA A 126 0.51 11.73 -1.25
CA ALA A 126 1.69 12.29 -0.61
C ALA A 126 1.33 13.19 0.60
N ALA A 127 0.27 14.01 0.48
CA ALA A 127 -0.23 14.82 1.58
C ALA A 127 -0.74 13.95 2.74
N ASN A 128 -1.50 12.88 2.44
CA ASN A 128 -1.99 11.93 3.43
C ASN A 128 -0.84 11.27 4.20
N MET A 129 0.21 10.84 3.49
CA MET A 129 1.36 10.18 4.08
C MET A 129 2.15 11.12 5.01
N GLY A 130 2.27 12.40 4.66
CA GLY A 130 2.94 13.40 5.48
C GLY A 130 2.36 13.54 6.88
N PHE A 131 1.05 13.37 7.04
CA PHE A 131 0.38 13.42 8.35
C PHE A 131 0.30 12.04 9.02
N SER A 132 0.01 10.97 8.27
CA SER A 132 -0.20 9.64 8.85
C SER A 132 1.04 9.06 9.50
N VAL A 133 2.23 9.31 8.94
CA VAL A 133 3.51 8.91 9.56
C VAL A 133 3.72 9.58 10.92
N GLN A 134 3.37 10.86 11.07
CA GLN A 134 3.42 11.54 12.36
C GLN A 134 2.49 10.89 13.38
N VAL A 135 1.28 10.51 12.95
CA VAL A 135 0.32 9.79 13.80
C VAL A 135 0.87 8.43 14.23
N ALA A 136 1.52 7.68 13.31
CA ALA A 136 2.16 6.42 13.66
C ALA A 136 3.24 6.61 14.76
N HIS A 137 4.05 7.67 14.66
CA HIS A 137 5.07 7.98 15.67
C HIS A 137 4.45 8.32 17.02
N PHE A 138 3.40 9.16 17.08
CA PHE A 138 2.75 9.50 18.35
C PHE A 138 2.02 8.31 18.96
N ILE A 139 1.39 7.45 18.16
CA ILE A 139 0.81 6.19 18.65
C ILE A 139 1.89 5.28 19.23
N GLY A 140 3.02 5.16 18.55
CA GLY A 140 4.17 4.40 19.04
C GLY A 140 4.71 4.93 20.38
N ALA A 141 4.76 6.25 20.53
CA ALA A 141 5.14 6.93 21.78
C ALA A 141 4.06 6.87 22.86
N ASN A 142 2.92 6.22 22.61
CA ASN A 142 1.76 6.16 23.51
C ASN A 142 1.13 7.53 23.82
N ASP A 143 1.40 8.54 22.97
CA ASP A 143 0.81 9.89 23.05
C ASP A 143 -0.39 10.02 22.11
N PHE A 144 -1.53 9.46 22.54
CA PHE A 144 -2.76 9.48 21.73
C PHE A 144 -3.36 10.89 21.59
N GLU A 145 -3.04 11.80 22.52
CA GLU A 145 -3.53 13.16 22.44
C GLU A 145 -2.81 13.95 21.35
N ALA A 146 -1.50 13.80 21.24
CA ALA A 146 -0.74 14.37 20.14
C ALA A 146 -1.19 13.75 18.79
N ALA A 147 -1.44 12.45 18.74
CA ALA A 147 -1.96 11.78 17.54
C ALA A 147 -3.31 12.38 17.10
N ARG A 148 -4.26 12.60 18.04
CA ARG A 148 -5.55 13.25 17.76
C ARG A 148 -5.39 14.72 17.35
N ARG A 149 -4.41 15.45 17.93
CA ARG A 149 -4.11 16.82 17.50
C ARG A 149 -3.63 16.86 16.04
N VAL A 150 -2.73 15.95 15.65
CA VAL A 150 -2.29 15.85 14.26
C VAL A 150 -3.45 15.48 13.36
N LEU A 151 -4.31 14.53 13.77
CA LEU A 151 -5.51 14.15 13.01
C LEU A 151 -6.43 15.34 12.75
N ARG A 152 -6.75 16.17 13.77
CA ARG A 152 -7.60 17.38 13.58
C ARG A 152 -6.98 18.35 12.58
N GLN A 153 -5.68 18.56 12.67
CA GLN A 153 -4.96 19.46 11.76
C GLN A 153 -4.89 18.89 10.34
N SER A 154 -4.68 17.56 10.20
CA SER A 154 -4.67 16.91 8.89
C SER A 154 -6.02 16.99 8.19
N LEU A 155 -7.13 16.88 8.92
CA LEU A 155 -8.47 17.05 8.34
C LEU A 155 -8.63 18.41 7.67
N VAL A 156 -8.19 19.49 8.34
CA VAL A 156 -8.26 20.85 7.78
C VAL A 156 -7.31 21.00 6.59
N CYS A 157 -6.05 20.60 6.76
CA CYS A 157 -5.03 20.79 5.73
C CYS A 157 -5.30 19.94 4.48
N CYS A 158 -5.68 18.67 4.66
CA CYS A 158 -5.98 17.79 3.54
C CYS A 158 -7.30 18.16 2.86
N MET A 159 -8.31 18.66 3.59
CA MET A 159 -9.51 19.20 2.97
C MET A 159 -9.21 20.46 2.16
N ALA A 160 -8.44 21.39 2.69
CA ALA A 160 -8.01 22.58 1.95
C ALA A 160 -7.21 22.20 0.69
N TRP A 161 -6.31 21.21 0.80
CA TRP A 161 -5.55 20.69 -0.33
C TRP A 161 -6.45 20.01 -1.37
N ALA A 162 -7.41 19.19 -0.94
CA ALA A 162 -8.41 18.57 -1.81
C ALA A 162 -9.23 19.60 -2.57
N LEU A 163 -9.66 20.66 -1.89
CA LEU A 163 -10.39 21.76 -2.53
C LEU A 163 -9.53 22.47 -3.59
N VAL A 164 -8.25 22.71 -3.31
CA VAL A 164 -7.34 23.31 -4.30
C VAL A 164 -7.18 22.40 -5.52
N ILE A 165 -6.94 21.09 -5.31
CA ILE A 165 -6.82 20.12 -6.41
C ILE A 165 -8.12 20.04 -7.21
N SER A 166 -9.28 19.90 -6.54
CA SER A 166 -10.58 19.79 -7.21
C SER A 166 -10.93 21.07 -7.98
N LEU A 167 -10.71 22.25 -7.38
CA LEU A 167 -10.96 23.51 -8.08
C LEU A 167 -10.04 23.66 -9.30
N THR A 168 -8.76 23.33 -9.15
CA THR A 168 -7.81 23.34 -10.27
C THR A 168 -8.25 22.38 -11.37
N SER A 169 -8.68 21.16 -11.02
CA SER A 169 -9.21 20.17 -11.97
C SER A 169 -10.42 20.68 -12.73
N LEU A 170 -11.37 21.29 -12.02
CA LEU A 170 -12.57 21.87 -12.62
C LEU A 170 -12.24 23.02 -13.58
N LEU A 171 -11.29 23.89 -13.21
CA LEU A 171 -10.87 25.04 -14.02
C LEU A 171 -10.15 24.60 -15.32
N ILE A 172 -9.32 23.56 -15.25
CA ILE A 172 -8.57 23.07 -16.42
C ILE A 172 -9.36 22.08 -17.27
N ALA A 173 -10.43 21.46 -16.73
CA ALA A 173 -11.20 20.41 -17.38
C ALA A 173 -11.62 20.75 -18.82
N PRO A 174 -12.14 21.95 -19.14
CA PRO A 174 -12.55 22.28 -20.51
C PRO A 174 -11.37 22.36 -21.50
N SER A 175 -10.19 22.74 -21.03
CA SER A 175 -9.00 22.98 -21.86
C SER A 175 -8.06 21.77 -21.90
N LEU A 176 -8.12 20.91 -20.91
CA LEU A 176 -7.17 19.79 -20.74
C LEU A 176 -7.12 18.84 -21.95
N PRO A 177 -8.26 18.37 -22.50
CA PRO A 177 -8.22 17.48 -23.66
C PRO A 177 -7.51 18.10 -24.88
N TYR A 178 -7.68 19.40 -25.11
CA TYR A 178 -7.00 20.10 -26.18
C TYR A 178 -5.50 20.24 -25.97
N TRP A 179 -5.08 20.51 -24.71
CA TRP A 179 -3.65 20.56 -24.35
C TRP A 179 -2.95 19.22 -24.54
N LEU A 180 -3.69 18.13 -24.37
CA LEU A 180 -3.18 16.77 -24.56
C LEU A 180 -3.30 16.27 -26.00
N GLY A 181 -3.77 17.10 -26.94
CA GLY A 181 -3.86 16.76 -28.34
C GLY A 181 -5.12 15.94 -28.71
N GLY A 182 -6.15 15.97 -27.89
CA GLY A 182 -7.43 15.32 -28.15
C GLY A 182 -8.20 15.98 -29.30
N SER A 183 -8.87 15.17 -30.12
CA SER A 183 -9.77 15.65 -31.16
C SER A 183 -11.07 16.23 -30.58
N GLU A 184 -11.77 17.10 -31.34
CA GLU A 184 -13.06 17.67 -30.93
C GLU A 184 -14.11 16.58 -30.59
N GLU A 185 -14.06 15.45 -31.29
CA GLU A 185 -15.00 14.33 -31.09
C GLU A 185 -14.96 13.69 -29.71
N ILE A 186 -13.81 13.71 -29.03
CA ILE A 186 -13.60 13.10 -27.71
C ILE A 186 -13.40 14.15 -26.62
N ALA A 187 -13.14 15.41 -26.99
CA ALA A 187 -12.81 16.45 -26.02
C ALA A 187 -13.95 16.74 -25.03
N HIS A 188 -15.20 16.72 -25.49
CA HIS A 188 -16.36 16.95 -24.65
C HIS A 188 -16.51 15.90 -23.55
N ASP A 189 -16.48 14.61 -23.90
CA ASP A 189 -16.62 13.49 -22.98
C ASP A 189 -15.41 13.43 -22.03
N ALA A 190 -14.19 13.66 -22.53
CA ALA A 190 -12.99 13.73 -21.73
C ALA A 190 -13.05 14.86 -20.69
N SER A 191 -13.54 16.05 -21.08
CA SER A 191 -13.72 17.20 -20.18
C SER A 191 -14.73 16.91 -19.09
N LEU A 192 -15.89 16.34 -19.40
CA LEU A 192 -16.91 15.99 -18.44
C LEU A 192 -16.42 14.90 -17.47
N TYR A 193 -15.81 13.85 -18.01
CA TYR A 193 -15.21 12.79 -17.19
C TYR A 193 -14.18 13.37 -16.20
N PHE A 194 -13.24 14.18 -16.70
CA PHE A 194 -12.21 14.77 -15.86
C PHE A 194 -12.77 15.76 -14.83
N ALA A 195 -13.79 16.53 -15.17
CA ALA A 195 -14.45 17.44 -14.23
C ALA A 195 -15.13 16.69 -13.08
N ILE A 196 -15.87 15.61 -13.37
CA ILE A 196 -16.56 14.79 -12.37
C ILE A 196 -15.54 14.07 -11.51
N PHE A 197 -14.51 13.47 -12.13
CA PHE A 197 -13.42 12.81 -11.42
C PHE A 197 -12.63 13.78 -10.54
N GLY A 198 -12.32 14.98 -11.03
CA GLY A 198 -11.66 16.04 -10.28
C GLY A 198 -12.47 16.53 -9.08
N PHE A 199 -13.80 16.65 -9.22
CA PHE A 199 -14.69 16.92 -8.08
C PHE A 199 -14.67 15.77 -7.07
N SER A 200 -14.70 14.52 -7.53
CA SER A 200 -14.61 13.32 -6.69
C SER A 200 -13.26 13.20 -5.97
N GLY A 201 -12.24 13.95 -6.38
CA GLY A 201 -10.94 14.06 -5.72
C GLY A 201 -11.02 14.46 -4.24
N ILE A 202 -12.08 15.18 -3.83
CA ILE A 202 -12.36 15.49 -2.41
C ILE A 202 -12.64 14.19 -1.63
N PHE A 203 -13.43 13.31 -2.19
CA PHE A 203 -13.81 12.03 -1.57
C PHE A 203 -12.60 11.09 -1.52
N PHE A 204 -11.83 11.02 -2.62
CA PHE A 204 -10.57 10.29 -2.69
C PHE A 204 -9.57 10.75 -1.63
N GLN A 205 -9.41 12.06 -1.44
CA GLN A 205 -8.51 12.63 -0.42
C GLN A 205 -8.95 12.23 0.99
N MET A 206 -10.25 12.32 1.28
CA MET A 206 -10.79 12.02 2.62
C MET A 206 -10.75 10.51 2.92
N GLU A 207 -11.08 9.68 1.94
CA GLU A 207 -10.94 8.22 2.03
C GLU A 207 -9.48 7.84 2.29
N GLY A 208 -8.54 8.35 1.47
CA GLY A 208 -7.12 8.08 1.58
C GLY A 208 -6.52 8.56 2.90
N LEU A 209 -6.93 9.75 3.41
CA LEU A 209 -6.51 10.24 4.73
C LEU A 209 -7.00 9.32 5.84
N ALA A 210 -8.31 9.01 5.85
CA ALA A 210 -8.89 8.18 6.90
C ALA A 210 -8.31 6.75 6.87
N GLY A 211 -8.14 6.18 5.68
CA GLY A 211 -7.50 4.88 5.48
C GLY A 211 -6.06 4.85 6.00
N SER A 212 -5.24 5.84 5.62
CA SER A 212 -3.84 5.94 6.08
C SER A 212 -3.75 6.08 7.60
N MET A 213 -4.61 6.91 8.21
CA MET A 213 -4.65 7.11 9.66
C MET A 213 -5.03 5.82 10.40
N LEU A 214 -6.05 5.08 9.91
CA LEU A 214 -6.45 3.80 10.47
C LEU A 214 -5.33 2.75 10.32
N LYS A 215 -4.70 2.67 9.15
CA LYS A 215 -3.55 1.78 8.91
C LYS A 215 -2.40 2.09 9.87
N CYS A 216 -2.03 3.36 10.01
CA CYS A 216 -0.97 3.81 10.92
C CYS A 216 -1.30 3.57 12.40
N SER A 217 -2.59 3.49 12.76
CA SER A 217 -3.00 3.05 14.11
C SER A 217 -2.85 1.54 14.33
N GLY A 218 -2.50 0.78 13.30
CA GLY A 218 -2.39 -0.68 13.32
C GLY A 218 -3.67 -1.41 12.94
N ASN A 219 -4.72 -0.69 12.55
CA ASN A 219 -5.96 -1.29 12.07
C ASN A 219 -5.94 -1.39 10.54
N MET A 220 -5.38 -2.48 10.02
CA MET A 220 -5.38 -2.75 8.57
C MET A 220 -6.69 -3.36 8.09
N LYS A 221 -7.46 -4.02 8.98
CA LYS A 221 -8.64 -4.80 8.59
C LYS A 221 -9.78 -3.92 8.08
N ILE A 222 -10.10 -2.85 8.80
CA ILE A 222 -11.22 -1.96 8.44
C ILE A 222 -10.95 -1.24 7.12
N PRO A 223 -9.80 -0.54 6.92
CA PRO A 223 -9.52 0.10 5.64
C PRO A 223 -9.50 -0.88 4.47
N SER A 224 -8.88 -2.05 4.65
CA SER A 224 -8.82 -3.05 3.59
C SER A 224 -10.20 -3.62 3.24
N ALA A 225 -11.04 -3.91 4.23
CA ALA A 225 -12.40 -4.39 3.99
C ALA A 225 -13.27 -3.34 3.29
N LEU A 226 -13.12 -2.06 3.67
CA LEU A 226 -13.84 -0.96 3.03
C LEU A 226 -13.35 -0.72 1.60
N ASN A 227 -12.05 -0.85 1.32
CA ASN A 227 -11.52 -0.72 -0.03
C ASN A 227 -11.98 -1.87 -0.93
N ILE A 228 -12.01 -3.11 -0.42
CA ILE A 228 -12.60 -4.24 -1.16
C ILE A 228 -14.09 -3.99 -1.42
N GLY A 229 -14.81 -3.49 -0.41
CA GLY A 229 -16.21 -3.08 -0.56
C GLY A 229 -16.41 -1.97 -1.58
N MET A 230 -15.49 -0.99 -1.64
CA MET A 230 -15.47 0.05 -2.65
C MET A 230 -15.37 -0.53 -4.06
N CYS A 231 -14.45 -1.49 -4.27
CA CYS A 231 -14.30 -2.15 -5.58
C CYS A 231 -15.61 -2.83 -6.03
N VAL A 232 -16.31 -3.48 -5.11
CA VAL A 232 -17.61 -4.12 -5.43
C VAL A 232 -18.69 -3.07 -5.73
N MET A 233 -18.77 -2.01 -4.91
CA MET A 233 -19.73 -0.92 -5.13
C MET A 233 -19.47 -0.19 -6.45
N ASP A 234 -18.20 0.04 -6.78
CA ASP A 234 -17.80 0.71 -8.01
C ASP A 234 -18.27 -0.07 -9.25
N VAL A 235 -18.03 -1.37 -9.31
CA VAL A 235 -18.53 -2.22 -10.40
C VAL A 235 -20.07 -2.18 -10.49
N CYS A 236 -20.78 -2.24 -9.35
CA CYS A 236 -22.24 -2.18 -9.33
C CYS A 236 -22.77 -0.82 -9.81
N PHE A 237 -22.18 0.28 -9.36
CA PHE A 237 -22.57 1.61 -9.76
C PHE A 237 -22.22 1.90 -11.22
N ASN A 238 -21.02 1.49 -11.67
CA ASN A 238 -20.63 1.61 -13.07
C ASN A 238 -21.57 0.83 -13.97
N TYR A 239 -21.95 -0.41 -13.60
CA TYR A 239 -22.96 -1.17 -14.34
C TYR A 239 -24.30 -0.43 -14.42
N LEU A 240 -24.78 0.12 -13.29
CA LEU A 240 -26.03 0.88 -13.21
C LEU A 240 -26.00 2.14 -14.10
N PHE A 241 -24.95 2.98 -13.96
CA PHE A 241 -24.90 4.26 -14.66
C PHE A 241 -24.51 4.13 -16.12
N ILE A 242 -23.62 3.20 -16.47
CA ILE A 242 -23.19 3.00 -17.85
C ILE A 242 -24.27 2.31 -18.69
N TYR A 243 -24.80 1.16 -18.21
CA TYR A 243 -25.64 0.29 -19.04
C TYR A 243 -27.14 0.42 -18.77
N ILE A 244 -27.58 0.64 -17.51
CA ILE A 244 -28.99 0.74 -17.21
C ILE A 244 -29.51 2.16 -17.46
N LEU A 245 -28.73 3.17 -17.05
CA LEU A 245 -29.11 4.59 -17.22
C LEU A 245 -28.54 5.20 -18.51
N ASP A 246 -27.75 4.44 -19.29
CA ASP A 246 -27.18 4.81 -20.58
C ASP A 246 -26.41 6.16 -20.57
N MET A 247 -25.66 6.40 -19.48
CA MET A 247 -24.90 7.65 -19.28
C MET A 247 -23.49 7.57 -19.87
N GLY A 248 -23.08 6.44 -20.43
CA GLY A 248 -21.78 6.24 -21.08
C GLY A 248 -20.58 6.62 -20.20
N VAL A 249 -19.66 7.43 -20.74
CA VAL A 249 -18.44 7.89 -20.07
C VAL A 249 -18.71 8.67 -18.78
N VAL A 250 -19.74 9.50 -18.79
CA VAL A 250 -20.16 10.28 -17.62
C VAL A 250 -20.66 9.35 -16.52
N GLY A 251 -21.37 8.27 -16.89
CA GLY A 251 -21.83 7.23 -15.96
C GLY A 251 -20.67 6.56 -15.22
N ALA A 252 -19.56 6.25 -15.90
CA ALA A 252 -18.37 5.70 -15.28
C ALA A 252 -17.77 6.66 -14.22
N ALA A 253 -17.67 7.95 -14.53
CA ALA A 253 -17.14 8.94 -13.58
C ALA A 253 -18.02 9.10 -12.35
N ILE A 254 -19.35 9.11 -12.53
CA ILE A 254 -20.33 9.23 -11.43
C ILE A 254 -20.33 7.97 -10.57
N GLY A 255 -20.29 6.77 -11.19
CA GLY A 255 -20.26 5.49 -10.47
C GLY A 255 -19.06 5.39 -9.56
N THR A 256 -17.87 5.63 -10.08
CA THR A 256 -16.63 5.64 -9.31
C THR A 256 -16.64 6.73 -8.23
N GLY A 257 -17.08 7.94 -8.56
CA GLY A 257 -17.21 9.04 -7.59
C GLY A 257 -18.16 8.72 -6.44
N LEU A 258 -19.28 8.04 -6.71
CA LEU A 258 -20.23 7.62 -5.68
C LEU A 258 -19.67 6.50 -4.80
N ALA A 259 -18.97 5.53 -5.36
CA ALA A 259 -18.28 4.49 -4.60
C ALA A 259 -17.23 5.09 -3.66
N MET A 260 -16.44 6.05 -4.13
CA MET A 260 -15.49 6.81 -3.32
C MET A 260 -16.18 7.61 -2.20
N LEU A 261 -17.29 8.28 -2.49
CA LEU A 261 -18.06 9.04 -1.49
C LEU A 261 -18.55 8.14 -0.35
N VAL A 262 -19.21 7.02 -0.67
CA VAL A 262 -19.71 6.07 0.32
C VAL A 262 -18.57 5.53 1.17
N THR A 263 -17.45 5.15 0.54
CA THR A 263 -16.26 4.64 1.24
C THR A 263 -15.61 5.70 2.12
N ALA A 264 -15.51 6.95 1.64
CA ALA A 264 -14.99 8.06 2.43
C ALA A 264 -15.82 8.31 3.70
N ILE A 265 -17.16 8.31 3.58
CA ILE A 265 -18.05 8.47 4.73
C ILE A 265 -17.85 7.34 5.74
N LEU A 266 -17.80 6.09 5.28
CA LEU A 266 -17.60 4.94 6.17
C LEU A 266 -16.21 4.95 6.81
N MET A 267 -15.15 5.25 6.03
CA MET A 267 -13.78 5.38 6.55
C MET A 267 -13.69 6.47 7.64
N MET A 268 -14.27 7.64 7.36
CA MET A 268 -14.31 8.75 8.32
C MET A 268 -15.11 8.40 9.58
N TYR A 269 -16.22 7.70 9.43
CA TYR A 269 -16.98 7.21 10.57
C TYR A 269 -16.15 6.27 11.46
N PHE A 270 -15.48 5.27 10.86
CA PHE A 270 -14.63 4.37 11.62
C PHE A 270 -13.44 5.07 12.26
N LEU A 271 -12.84 6.05 11.58
CA LEU A 271 -11.74 6.84 12.11
C LEU A 271 -12.17 7.71 13.29
N LEU A 272 -13.21 8.54 13.08
CA LEU A 272 -13.56 9.61 14.01
C LEU A 272 -14.42 9.14 15.18
N VAL A 273 -15.19 8.05 14.99
CA VAL A 273 -16.15 7.57 16.01
C VAL A 273 -15.71 6.23 16.63
N LYS A 274 -15.32 5.26 15.81
CA LYS A 274 -15.08 3.88 16.27
C LYS A 274 -13.63 3.56 16.61
N SER A 275 -12.67 4.38 16.20
CA SER A 275 -11.25 4.11 16.46
C SER A 275 -10.94 4.22 17.94
N LYS A 276 -10.28 3.20 18.52
CA LYS A 276 -9.88 3.18 19.93
C LYS A 276 -8.87 4.28 20.29
N MET A 277 -8.01 4.68 19.34
CA MET A 277 -6.89 5.59 19.60
C MET A 277 -7.12 6.98 19.01
N LEU A 278 -7.83 7.06 17.89
CA LEU A 278 -7.97 8.28 17.09
C LEU A 278 -9.38 8.88 17.12
N SER A 279 -10.35 8.25 17.81
CA SER A 279 -11.69 8.81 17.96
C SER A 279 -11.63 10.25 18.50
N LEU A 280 -12.39 11.14 17.87
CA LEU A 280 -12.55 12.53 18.32
C LEU A 280 -13.77 12.71 19.22
N VAL A 281 -14.65 11.71 19.30
CA VAL A 281 -15.84 11.74 20.17
C VAL A 281 -15.39 11.66 21.64
N GLY A 282 -15.86 12.63 22.44
CA GLY A 282 -15.47 12.73 23.84
C GLY A 282 -14.07 13.32 24.09
N HIS A 283 -13.37 13.70 23.03
CA HIS A 283 -12.03 14.32 23.12
C HIS A 283 -12.05 15.70 22.49
N PRO A 284 -12.48 16.77 23.18
CA PRO A 284 -12.51 18.12 22.65
C PRO A 284 -11.10 18.62 22.31
N GLY A 285 -10.98 19.50 21.31
CA GLY A 285 -9.70 20.08 20.91
C GLY A 285 -9.83 20.98 19.70
N PHE A 286 -8.83 21.79 19.49
CA PHE A 286 -8.83 22.78 18.40
C PHE A 286 -8.39 22.14 17.07
N PHE A 287 -9.05 22.55 16.00
CA PHE A 287 -8.72 22.18 14.61
C PHE A 287 -7.67 23.13 13.99
N LYS A 288 -7.19 24.13 14.74
CA LYS A 288 -6.25 25.14 14.24
C LYS A 288 -4.91 24.49 13.84
N PRO A 289 -4.49 24.60 12.58
CA PRO A 289 -3.21 24.08 12.11
C PRO A 289 -2.04 24.76 12.82
N LYS A 290 -1.04 23.94 13.20
CA LYS A 290 0.22 24.44 13.77
C LYS A 290 1.33 24.33 12.72
N THR A 291 2.15 25.36 12.62
CA THR A 291 3.25 25.44 11.64
C THR A 291 4.19 24.24 11.73
N ASP A 292 4.52 23.77 12.93
CA ASP A 292 5.44 22.64 13.12
C ASP A 292 4.89 21.34 12.55
N THR A 293 3.57 21.07 12.75
CA THR A 293 2.91 19.89 12.20
C THR A 293 2.86 19.94 10.67
N ILE A 294 2.51 21.12 10.11
CA ILE A 294 2.47 21.32 8.66
C ILE A 294 3.88 21.20 8.06
N ARG A 295 4.87 21.85 8.67
CA ARG A 295 6.27 21.77 8.22
C ARG A 295 6.78 20.33 8.20
N THR A 296 6.44 19.56 9.24
CA THR A 296 6.81 18.13 9.30
C THR A 296 6.08 17.32 8.24
N ALA A 297 4.77 17.54 8.04
CA ALA A 297 4.00 16.90 7.00
C ALA A 297 4.54 17.21 5.60
N PHE A 298 4.88 18.47 5.34
CA PHE A 298 5.48 18.91 4.08
C PHE A 298 6.86 18.27 3.85
N LYS A 299 7.70 18.20 4.89
CA LYS A 299 9.02 17.57 4.81
C LYS A 299 8.96 16.08 4.46
N ILE A 300 7.91 15.39 4.91
CA ILE A 300 7.70 13.97 4.61
C ILE A 300 6.99 13.81 3.25
N GLY A 301 5.92 14.57 3.01
CA GLY A 301 5.05 14.41 1.84
C GLY A 301 5.62 15.01 0.56
N ALA A 302 6.26 16.19 0.60
CA ALA A 302 6.72 16.88 -0.61
C ALA A 302 7.73 16.05 -1.44
N PRO A 303 8.72 15.35 -0.84
CA PRO A 303 9.60 14.48 -1.61
C PRO A 303 8.86 13.34 -2.29
N MET A 304 7.83 12.79 -1.64
CA MET A 304 6.98 11.74 -2.21
C MET A 304 6.11 12.26 -3.35
N GLY A 305 5.51 13.44 -3.19
CA GLY A 305 4.74 14.09 -4.25
C GLY A 305 5.59 14.38 -5.49
N LEU A 306 6.78 14.95 -5.30
CA LEU A 306 7.74 15.18 -6.38
C LEU A 306 8.19 13.87 -7.04
N GLN A 307 8.42 12.82 -6.23
CA GLN A 307 8.72 11.48 -6.76
C GLN A 307 7.58 10.96 -7.64
N HIS A 308 6.32 11.06 -7.22
CA HIS A 308 5.17 10.63 -8.03
C HIS A 308 5.08 11.38 -9.35
N MET A 309 5.27 12.72 -9.33
CA MET A 309 5.28 13.54 -10.56
C MET A 309 6.37 13.12 -11.55
N LEU A 310 7.60 13.00 -11.05
CA LEU A 310 8.75 12.69 -11.91
C LEU A 310 8.75 11.23 -12.38
N MET A 311 8.21 10.31 -11.58
CA MET A 311 8.00 8.92 -12.00
C MET A 311 6.94 8.83 -13.10
N GLY A 312 5.82 9.56 -12.98
CA GLY A 312 4.81 9.65 -14.04
C GLY A 312 5.40 10.16 -15.36
N GLY A 313 6.22 11.23 -15.30
CA GLY A 313 6.95 11.71 -16.47
C GLY A 313 7.90 10.67 -17.07
N ALA A 314 8.57 9.89 -16.23
CA ALA A 314 9.46 8.82 -16.68
C ALA A 314 8.70 7.68 -17.39
N TYR A 315 7.49 7.33 -16.92
CA TYR A 315 6.64 6.36 -17.63
C TYR A 315 6.21 6.86 -19.00
N MET A 316 5.89 8.16 -19.15
CA MET A 316 5.60 8.76 -20.46
C MET A 316 6.81 8.64 -21.40
N VAL A 317 8.02 8.97 -20.93
CA VAL A 317 9.26 8.82 -21.74
C VAL A 317 9.49 7.35 -22.09
N SER A 318 9.24 6.42 -21.18
CA SER A 318 9.34 4.98 -21.47
C SER A 318 8.39 4.56 -22.60
N THR A 319 7.15 5.05 -22.58
CA THR A 319 6.19 4.81 -23.67
C THR A 319 6.66 5.41 -24.99
N MET A 320 7.26 6.61 -24.99
CA MET A 320 7.85 7.23 -26.19
C MET A 320 9.02 6.41 -26.77
N ILE A 321 9.78 5.70 -25.92
CA ILE A 321 10.85 4.80 -26.36
C ILE A 321 10.27 3.53 -27.00
N VAL A 322 9.14 3.03 -26.50
CA VAL A 322 8.48 1.83 -27.04
C VAL A 322 7.69 2.12 -28.31
N ALA A 323 7.13 3.32 -28.47
CA ALA A 323 6.25 3.68 -29.59
C ALA A 323 6.86 3.40 -31.01
N PRO A 324 8.13 3.69 -31.28
CA PRO A 324 8.73 3.40 -32.59
C PRO A 324 8.92 1.91 -32.90
N LEU A 325 8.77 1.02 -31.91
CA LEU A 325 8.96 -0.43 -32.09
C LEU A 325 7.78 -1.12 -32.79
N GLY A 326 6.69 -0.38 -33.03
CA GLY A 326 5.51 -0.87 -33.73
C GLY A 326 4.36 -1.30 -32.82
N THR A 327 3.19 -1.49 -33.46
CA THR A 327 1.91 -1.73 -32.76
C THR A 327 1.90 -3.00 -31.90
N ILE A 328 2.52 -4.09 -32.39
CA ILE A 328 2.62 -5.36 -31.65
C ILE A 328 3.46 -5.16 -30.37
N ALA A 329 4.57 -4.43 -30.46
CA ALA A 329 5.43 -4.14 -29.32
C ALA A 329 4.71 -3.27 -28.26
N ILE A 330 3.96 -2.25 -28.72
CA ILE A 330 3.16 -1.38 -27.82
C ILE A 330 2.09 -2.22 -27.08
N ALA A 331 1.35 -3.06 -27.83
CA ALA A 331 0.32 -3.91 -27.26
C ALA A 331 0.91 -4.93 -26.27
N ALA A 332 1.98 -5.62 -26.65
CA ALA A 332 2.67 -6.57 -25.78
C ALA A 332 3.21 -5.89 -24.50
N HIS A 333 3.78 -4.69 -24.62
CA HIS A 333 4.27 -3.90 -23.50
C HIS A 333 3.15 -3.53 -22.53
N SER A 334 2.04 -2.99 -23.04
CA SER A 334 0.91 -2.58 -22.22
C SER A 334 0.28 -3.76 -21.46
N LEU A 335 0.05 -4.88 -22.17
CA LEU A 335 -0.54 -6.07 -21.54
C LEU A 335 0.43 -6.74 -20.56
N ALA A 336 1.73 -6.76 -20.86
CA ALA A 336 2.73 -7.31 -19.97
C ALA A 336 2.86 -6.50 -18.67
N ILE A 337 2.86 -5.14 -18.71
CA ILE A 337 2.82 -4.29 -17.51
C ILE A 337 1.60 -4.61 -16.64
N THR A 338 0.50 -4.87 -17.28
CA THR A 338 -0.76 -5.24 -16.64
C THR A 338 -0.63 -6.55 -15.86
N VAL A 339 -0.07 -7.59 -16.48
CA VAL A 339 0.20 -8.89 -15.84
C VAL A 339 1.23 -8.74 -14.70
N GLU A 340 2.32 -8.01 -14.95
CA GLU A 340 3.35 -7.69 -13.95
C GLU A 340 2.77 -7.00 -12.72
N SER A 341 1.75 -6.14 -12.89
CA SER A 341 1.15 -5.43 -11.76
C SER A 341 0.58 -6.37 -10.70
N LEU A 342 0.02 -7.51 -11.08
CA LEU A 342 -0.45 -8.52 -10.14
C LEU A 342 0.69 -9.17 -9.34
N CYS A 343 1.90 -9.20 -9.90
CA CYS A 343 3.08 -9.76 -9.26
C CYS A 343 3.59 -8.84 -8.13
N TYR A 344 3.65 -7.53 -8.36
CA TYR A 344 4.23 -6.60 -7.39
C TYR A 344 3.22 -6.00 -6.39
N MET A 345 1.91 -6.08 -6.62
CA MET A 345 0.90 -5.57 -5.67
C MET A 345 1.01 -6.15 -4.24
N PRO A 346 1.32 -7.46 -4.04
CA PRO A 346 1.62 -7.97 -2.71
C PRO A 346 2.77 -7.24 -2.01
N GLY A 347 3.79 -6.81 -2.75
CA GLY A 347 4.89 -6.01 -2.24
C GLY A 347 4.44 -4.69 -1.61
N TYR A 348 3.52 -3.98 -2.27
CA TYR A 348 2.93 -2.75 -1.72
C TYR A 348 2.10 -3.01 -0.46
N GLY A 349 1.35 -4.10 -0.39
CA GLY A 349 0.61 -4.48 0.81
C GLY A 349 1.54 -4.76 2.01
N ILE A 350 2.70 -5.40 1.77
CA ILE A 350 3.72 -5.61 2.80
C ILE A 350 4.40 -4.28 3.17
N ALA A 351 4.64 -3.39 2.21
CA ALA A 351 5.22 -2.08 2.46
C ALA A 351 4.34 -1.20 3.37
N GLU A 352 3.02 -1.23 3.20
CA GLU A 352 2.07 -0.54 4.09
C GLU A 352 2.16 -1.05 5.54
N ALA A 353 2.24 -2.38 5.71
CA ALA A 353 2.42 -2.98 7.04
C ALA A 353 3.78 -2.58 7.64
N ALA A 354 4.85 -2.58 6.83
CA ALA A 354 6.18 -2.15 7.25
C ALA A 354 6.19 -0.67 7.68
N THR A 355 5.54 0.22 6.91
CA THR A 355 5.41 1.65 7.24
C THR A 355 4.78 1.84 8.62
N THR A 356 3.70 1.11 8.91
CA THR A 356 3.01 1.18 10.20
C THR A 356 3.86 0.67 11.36
N LEU A 357 4.44 -0.52 11.21
CA LEU A 357 5.22 -1.17 12.28
C LEU A 357 6.52 -0.41 12.58
N VAL A 358 7.21 0.02 11.53
CA VAL A 358 8.42 0.83 11.67
C VAL A 358 8.09 2.19 12.26
N GLY A 359 7.03 2.86 11.77
CA GLY A 359 6.60 4.15 12.31
C GLY A 359 6.28 4.08 13.80
N GLN A 360 5.51 3.08 14.24
CA GLN A 360 5.22 2.89 15.66
C GLN A 360 6.47 2.51 16.48
N ALA A 361 7.36 1.67 15.95
CA ALA A 361 8.60 1.29 16.64
C ALA A 361 9.58 2.47 16.78
N VAL A 362 9.66 3.35 15.77
CA VAL A 362 10.44 4.60 15.81
C VAL A 362 9.84 5.54 16.85
N GLY A 363 8.51 5.72 16.85
CA GLY A 363 7.80 6.54 17.84
C GLY A 363 8.01 6.03 19.27
N ALA A 364 8.05 4.72 19.47
CA ALA A 364 8.35 4.09 20.77
C ALA A 364 9.85 4.17 21.16
N GLY A 365 10.71 4.71 20.31
CA GLY A 365 12.16 4.80 20.56
C GLY A 365 12.90 3.45 20.53
N GLN A 366 12.28 2.39 20.04
CA GLN A 366 12.81 1.03 20.07
C GLN A 366 13.66 0.70 18.83
N ARG A 367 14.89 1.16 18.77
CA ARG A 367 15.79 0.99 17.60
C ARG A 367 16.00 -0.47 17.17
N LEU A 368 16.19 -1.38 18.12
CA LEU A 368 16.38 -2.81 17.79
C LEU A 368 15.12 -3.43 17.19
N LEU A 369 13.95 -3.08 17.70
CA LEU A 369 12.67 -3.54 17.19
C LEU A 369 12.39 -2.97 15.80
N THR A 370 12.64 -1.66 15.60
CA THR A 370 12.57 -0.97 14.30
C THR A 370 13.40 -1.71 13.25
N ARG A 371 14.65 -2.00 13.57
CA ARG A 371 15.56 -2.75 12.68
C ARG A 371 15.04 -4.15 12.40
N SER A 372 14.56 -4.85 13.44
CA SER A 372 14.02 -6.20 13.28
C SER A 372 12.79 -6.21 12.36
N PHE A 373 11.82 -5.30 12.54
CA PHE A 373 10.69 -5.18 11.64
C PHE A 373 11.10 -4.84 10.22
N ALA A 374 12.04 -3.92 10.04
CA ALA A 374 12.55 -3.52 8.74
C ALA A 374 13.11 -4.73 7.95
N TYR A 375 14.05 -5.46 8.53
CA TYR A 375 14.64 -6.63 7.86
C TYR A 375 13.65 -7.76 7.62
N MET A 376 12.79 -8.03 8.60
CA MET A 376 11.80 -9.11 8.47
C MET A 376 10.74 -8.78 7.42
N SER A 377 10.28 -7.53 7.33
CA SER A 377 9.31 -7.11 6.30
C SER A 377 9.93 -7.16 4.91
N VAL A 378 11.16 -6.68 4.74
CA VAL A 378 11.86 -6.75 3.46
C VAL A 378 12.12 -8.20 3.06
N GLY A 379 12.56 -9.05 3.99
CA GLY A 379 12.74 -10.48 3.74
C GLY A 379 11.45 -11.19 3.35
N LEU A 380 10.31 -10.86 4.00
CA LEU A 380 9.00 -11.38 3.64
C LEU A 380 8.59 -10.92 2.24
N GLY A 381 8.79 -9.64 1.91
CA GLY A 381 8.51 -9.09 0.58
C GLY A 381 9.29 -9.79 -0.51
N ILE A 382 10.60 -9.97 -0.31
CA ILE A 382 11.48 -10.71 -1.24
C ILE A 382 10.95 -12.13 -1.43
N ALA A 383 10.63 -12.85 -0.36
CA ALA A 383 10.14 -14.23 -0.44
C ALA A 383 8.81 -14.32 -1.21
N VAL A 384 7.85 -13.44 -0.92
CA VAL A 384 6.54 -13.43 -1.58
C VAL A 384 6.67 -13.07 -3.06
N MET A 385 7.39 -11.99 -3.40
CA MET A 385 7.52 -11.58 -4.80
C MET A 385 8.44 -12.50 -5.60
N THR A 386 9.40 -13.18 -4.98
CA THR A 386 10.14 -14.26 -5.64
C THR A 386 9.21 -15.40 -6.04
N LEU A 387 8.29 -15.79 -5.16
CA LEU A 387 7.29 -16.82 -5.49
C LEU A 387 6.38 -16.34 -6.62
N MET A 388 5.88 -15.10 -6.57
CA MET A 388 5.04 -14.52 -7.62
C MET A 388 5.79 -14.40 -8.95
N GLY A 389 7.06 -13.97 -8.93
CA GLY A 389 7.91 -13.91 -10.11
C GLY A 389 8.17 -15.29 -10.73
N LEU A 390 8.36 -16.31 -9.88
CA LEU A 390 8.49 -17.69 -10.36
C LEU A 390 7.20 -18.18 -11.03
N LEU A 391 6.04 -17.91 -10.44
CA LEU A 391 4.74 -18.23 -11.04
C LEU A 391 4.55 -17.48 -12.37
N MET A 392 4.88 -16.19 -12.42
CA MET A 392 4.83 -15.38 -13.63
C MET A 392 5.77 -15.93 -14.71
N TRP A 393 6.97 -16.37 -14.35
CA TRP A 393 7.95 -16.95 -15.28
C TRP A 393 7.45 -18.25 -15.90
N VAL A 394 6.85 -19.13 -15.08
CA VAL A 394 6.32 -20.43 -15.53
C VAL A 394 5.08 -20.25 -16.41
N PHE A 395 4.13 -19.42 -15.94
CA PHE A 395 2.82 -19.23 -16.58
C PHE A 395 2.75 -18.01 -17.50
N ALA A 396 3.89 -17.45 -17.94
CA ALA A 396 3.92 -16.25 -18.77
C ALA A 396 3.09 -16.35 -20.06
N PRO A 397 3.16 -17.45 -20.87
CA PRO A 397 2.34 -17.58 -22.07
C PRO A 397 0.84 -17.67 -21.76
N GLU A 398 0.46 -18.39 -20.72
CA GLU A 398 -0.94 -18.57 -20.31
C GLU A 398 -1.53 -17.25 -19.82
N LEU A 399 -0.76 -16.49 -19.02
CA LEU A 399 -1.15 -15.17 -18.54
C LEU A 399 -1.34 -14.19 -19.70
N MET A 400 -0.44 -14.18 -20.67
CA MET A 400 -0.59 -13.35 -21.86
C MET A 400 -1.72 -13.83 -22.75
N GLY A 401 -1.95 -15.14 -22.86
CA GLY A 401 -3.06 -15.73 -23.61
C GLY A 401 -4.45 -15.38 -23.08
N ILE A 402 -4.57 -15.11 -21.76
CA ILE A 402 -5.81 -14.57 -21.17
C ILE A 402 -6.04 -13.12 -21.65
N MET A 403 -4.96 -12.36 -21.89
CA MET A 403 -5.04 -10.94 -22.21
C MET A 403 -5.21 -10.67 -23.70
N SER A 404 -4.73 -11.55 -24.58
CA SER A 404 -4.78 -11.38 -26.04
C SER A 404 -4.91 -12.71 -26.76
N PRO A 405 -5.69 -12.77 -27.87
CA PRO A 405 -5.74 -13.94 -28.72
C PRO A 405 -4.64 -13.95 -29.81
N VAL A 406 -3.80 -12.91 -29.91
CA VAL A 406 -2.81 -12.75 -30.96
C VAL A 406 -1.50 -13.42 -30.57
N GLU A 407 -1.09 -14.47 -31.26
CA GLU A 407 0.09 -15.27 -30.94
C GLU A 407 1.39 -14.46 -30.85
N GLU A 408 1.58 -13.47 -31.74
CA GLU A 408 2.77 -12.61 -31.72
C GLU A 408 2.86 -11.77 -30.45
N ILE A 409 1.72 -11.27 -29.94
CA ILE A 409 1.63 -10.50 -28.70
C ILE A 409 1.88 -11.43 -27.52
N ILE A 410 1.32 -12.64 -27.53
CA ILE A 410 1.53 -13.65 -26.48
C ILE A 410 3.01 -14.02 -26.41
N GLY A 411 3.63 -14.34 -27.53
CA GLY A 411 5.04 -14.74 -27.60
C GLY A 411 5.96 -13.65 -27.07
N LEU A 412 5.83 -12.43 -27.60
CA LEU A 412 6.67 -11.28 -27.19
C LEU A 412 6.42 -10.88 -25.72
N GLY A 413 5.15 -10.88 -25.29
CA GLY A 413 4.77 -10.56 -23.90
C GLY A 413 5.30 -11.60 -22.91
N ALA A 414 5.21 -12.88 -23.24
CA ALA A 414 5.74 -13.95 -22.38
C ALA A 414 7.27 -13.87 -22.23
N GLU A 415 7.99 -13.52 -23.30
CA GLU A 415 9.44 -13.34 -23.24
C GLU A 415 9.84 -12.19 -22.31
N VAL A 416 9.18 -11.03 -22.43
CA VAL A 416 9.51 -9.87 -21.61
C VAL A 416 9.12 -10.07 -20.15
N LEU A 417 8.01 -10.75 -19.85
CA LEU A 417 7.63 -11.14 -18.49
C LEU A 417 8.68 -12.08 -17.86
N ARG A 418 9.24 -13.01 -18.64
CA ARG A 418 10.31 -13.88 -18.16
C ARG A 418 11.60 -13.14 -17.86
N ILE A 419 11.91 -12.07 -18.59
CA ILE A 419 13.05 -11.19 -18.30
C ILE A 419 12.82 -10.49 -16.96
N GLU A 420 11.62 -9.93 -16.75
CA GLU A 420 11.28 -9.18 -15.54
C GLU A 420 11.22 -10.04 -14.29
N ALA A 421 10.75 -11.28 -14.40
CA ALA A 421 10.61 -12.21 -13.29
C ALA A 421 11.91 -12.37 -12.45
N TRP A 422 13.08 -12.22 -13.05
CA TRP A 422 14.36 -12.26 -12.34
C TRP A 422 14.64 -11.02 -11.50
N ALA A 423 14.02 -9.89 -11.83
CA ALA A 423 14.17 -8.64 -11.08
C ALA A 423 13.18 -8.52 -9.91
N GLU A 424 12.10 -9.29 -9.89
CA GLU A 424 11.04 -9.25 -8.88
C GLU A 424 11.54 -9.34 -7.42
N PRO A 425 12.53 -10.18 -7.05
CA PRO A 425 13.05 -10.20 -5.69
C PRO A 425 13.69 -8.87 -5.27
N MET A 426 14.38 -8.21 -6.19
CA MET A 426 15.04 -6.93 -5.93
C MET A 426 14.05 -5.77 -6.01
N PHE A 427 13.03 -5.89 -6.84
CA PHE A 427 11.91 -4.94 -6.85
C PHE A 427 11.14 -4.98 -5.52
N ALA A 428 10.88 -6.17 -4.98
CA ALA A 428 10.34 -6.33 -3.62
C ALA A 428 11.19 -5.62 -2.57
N ALA A 429 12.52 -5.78 -2.64
CA ALA A 429 13.43 -5.12 -1.72
C ALA A 429 13.30 -3.59 -1.81
N ALA A 430 13.17 -3.02 -3.01
CA ALA A 430 12.97 -1.58 -3.21
C ALA A 430 11.62 -1.12 -2.66
N ILE A 431 10.50 -1.80 -3.00
CA ILE A 431 9.14 -1.42 -2.58
C ILE A 431 9.02 -1.46 -1.05
N VAL A 432 9.40 -2.58 -0.43
CA VAL A 432 9.21 -2.76 1.02
C VAL A 432 10.19 -1.91 1.83
N ALA A 433 11.45 -1.77 1.39
CA ALA A 433 12.39 -0.87 2.05
C ALA A 433 11.97 0.60 1.92
N ASN A 434 11.35 1.01 0.81
CA ASN A 434 10.75 2.34 0.70
C ASN A 434 9.66 2.55 1.78
N GLY A 435 8.77 1.58 1.98
CA GLY A 435 7.78 1.61 3.06
C GLY A 435 8.42 1.72 4.45
N VAL A 436 9.52 1.02 4.70
CA VAL A 436 10.32 1.14 5.94
C VAL A 436 10.84 2.57 6.12
N PHE A 437 11.43 3.17 5.09
CA PHE A 437 11.98 4.53 5.17
C PHE A 437 10.90 5.58 5.36
N VAL A 438 9.76 5.44 4.67
CA VAL A 438 8.59 6.30 4.87
C VAL A 438 8.09 6.20 6.32
N GLY A 439 7.97 5.00 6.88
CA GLY A 439 7.61 4.80 8.28
C GLY A 439 8.58 5.46 9.27
N ALA A 440 9.86 5.52 8.92
CA ALA A 440 10.89 6.24 9.68
C ALA A 440 10.91 7.75 9.43
N ALA A 441 10.02 8.30 8.60
CA ALA A 441 9.99 9.68 8.12
C ALA A 441 11.25 10.10 7.31
N ASP A 442 11.95 9.13 6.74
CA ASP A 442 13.10 9.33 5.85
C ASP A 442 12.68 9.18 4.40
N THR A 443 12.14 10.25 3.78
CA THR A 443 11.54 10.21 2.44
C THR A 443 12.41 10.85 1.37
N ILE A 444 13.29 11.78 1.72
CA ILE A 444 14.09 12.55 0.76
C ILE A 444 15.09 11.65 0.02
N ILE A 445 15.89 10.88 0.76
CA ILE A 445 16.94 10.07 0.15
C ILE A 445 16.36 8.91 -0.67
N PRO A 446 15.34 8.16 -0.18
CA PRO A 446 14.67 7.15 -1.01
C PRO A 446 14.04 7.72 -2.28
N ALA A 447 13.46 8.94 -2.22
CA ALA A 447 12.94 9.60 -3.42
C ALA A 447 14.05 9.89 -4.45
N ILE A 448 15.18 10.46 -3.99
CA ILE A 448 16.34 10.72 -4.87
C ILE A 448 16.88 9.41 -5.46
N MET A 449 17.00 8.35 -4.65
CA MET A 449 17.47 7.04 -5.10
C MET A 449 16.55 6.46 -6.18
N SER A 450 15.22 6.51 -5.99
CA SER A 450 14.24 6.03 -6.97
C SER A 450 14.29 6.85 -8.27
N LEU A 451 14.34 8.18 -8.16
CA LEU A 451 14.39 9.07 -9.32
C LEU A 451 15.70 8.90 -10.12
N THR A 452 16.83 8.84 -9.42
CA THR A 452 18.13 8.61 -10.07
C THR A 452 18.15 7.25 -10.80
N SER A 453 17.64 6.21 -10.16
CA SER A 453 17.54 4.88 -10.76
C SER A 453 16.69 4.92 -12.03
N MET A 454 15.50 5.50 -11.97
CA MET A 454 14.55 5.55 -13.09
C MET A 454 15.09 6.39 -14.25
N TRP A 455 15.55 7.61 -13.98
CA TRP A 455 15.96 8.54 -15.03
C TRP A 455 17.36 8.26 -15.58
N ALA A 456 18.33 7.97 -14.69
CA ALA A 456 19.71 7.76 -15.12
C ALA A 456 20.04 6.33 -15.55
N VAL A 457 19.32 5.32 -15.05
CA VAL A 457 19.60 3.92 -15.40
C VAL A 457 18.54 3.41 -16.38
N ARG A 458 17.25 3.37 -15.98
CA ARG A 458 16.20 2.75 -16.81
C ARG A 458 16.02 3.42 -18.15
N LEU A 459 15.79 4.74 -18.18
CA LEU A 459 15.49 5.45 -19.42
C LEU A 459 16.69 5.51 -20.36
N THR A 460 17.90 5.74 -19.84
CA THR A 460 19.12 5.77 -20.67
C THR A 460 19.42 4.41 -21.28
N MET A 461 19.34 3.34 -20.47
CA MET A 461 19.54 1.98 -20.97
C MET A 461 18.44 1.55 -21.92
N ALA A 462 17.18 1.88 -21.65
CA ALA A 462 16.07 1.58 -22.56
C ALA A 462 16.25 2.27 -23.90
N ALA A 463 16.60 3.55 -23.92
CA ALA A 463 16.88 4.29 -25.15
C ALA A 463 18.05 3.69 -25.96
N TRP A 464 19.04 3.12 -25.29
CA TRP A 464 20.20 2.50 -25.94
C TRP A 464 19.94 1.08 -26.42
N LEU A 465 19.14 0.28 -25.67
CA LEU A 465 18.86 -1.11 -25.98
C LEU A 465 17.66 -1.29 -26.92
N ALA A 466 16.66 -0.40 -26.88
CA ALA A 466 15.45 -0.49 -27.71
C ALA A 466 15.74 -0.58 -29.21
N PRO A 467 16.63 0.26 -29.84
CA PRO A 467 16.92 0.16 -31.26
C PRO A 467 17.61 -1.15 -31.68
N ARG A 468 18.27 -1.84 -30.72
CA ARG A 468 19.06 -3.06 -31.00
C ARG A 468 18.28 -4.33 -30.75
N TYR A 469 17.47 -4.35 -29.68
CA TYR A 469 16.81 -5.57 -29.17
C TYR A 469 15.29 -5.43 -29.11
N GLY A 470 14.74 -4.32 -29.62
CA GLY A 470 13.31 -4.06 -29.59
C GLY A 470 12.76 -4.01 -28.16
N LEU A 471 11.56 -4.54 -27.96
CA LEU A 471 10.89 -4.56 -26.67
C LEU A 471 11.67 -5.36 -25.59
N ARG A 472 12.35 -6.43 -25.97
CA ARG A 472 13.22 -7.19 -25.07
C ARG A 472 14.32 -6.31 -24.46
N GLY A 473 14.89 -5.39 -25.25
CA GLY A 473 15.87 -4.41 -24.78
C GLY A 473 15.32 -3.46 -23.73
N VAL A 474 14.09 -2.97 -23.92
CA VAL A 474 13.41 -2.09 -22.95
C VAL A 474 13.17 -2.80 -21.62
N TRP A 475 12.69 -4.05 -21.65
CA TRP A 475 12.42 -4.83 -20.44
C TRP A 475 13.72 -5.31 -19.75
N THR A 476 14.77 -5.58 -20.52
CA THR A 476 16.11 -5.83 -19.95
C THR A 476 16.63 -4.61 -19.20
N ALA A 477 16.46 -3.40 -19.76
CA ALA A 477 16.81 -2.16 -19.06
C ALA A 477 15.99 -1.97 -17.78
N MET A 478 14.71 -2.35 -17.81
CA MET A 478 13.82 -2.34 -16.64
C MET A 478 14.31 -3.31 -15.56
N ALA A 479 14.59 -4.55 -15.91
CA ALA A 479 15.08 -5.58 -14.96
C ALA A 479 16.43 -5.19 -14.33
N ILE A 480 17.35 -4.63 -15.12
CA ILE A 480 18.64 -4.13 -14.61
C ILE A 480 18.40 -2.97 -13.63
N GLU A 481 17.54 -2.03 -13.98
CA GLU A 481 17.22 -0.88 -13.14
C GLU A 481 16.56 -1.32 -11.81
N LEU A 482 15.59 -2.20 -11.84
CA LEU A 482 14.92 -2.70 -10.63
C LEU A 482 15.91 -3.47 -9.72
N THR A 483 16.82 -4.22 -10.33
CA THR A 483 17.90 -4.88 -9.59
C THR A 483 18.87 -3.87 -8.97
N PHE A 484 19.26 -2.83 -9.70
CA PHE A 484 20.08 -1.73 -9.19
C PHE A 484 19.36 -0.99 -8.06
N ARG A 485 18.08 -0.61 -8.25
CA ARG A 485 17.27 0.08 -7.25
C ARG A 485 17.17 -0.74 -5.98
N GLY A 486 16.82 -2.02 -6.08
CA GLY A 486 16.76 -2.92 -4.93
C GLY A 486 18.10 -2.99 -4.18
N SER A 487 19.21 -3.08 -4.91
CA SER A 487 20.55 -3.13 -4.32
C SER A 487 20.89 -1.88 -3.51
N ILE A 488 20.67 -0.68 -4.06
CA ILE A 488 20.95 0.58 -3.33
C ILE A 488 20.02 0.75 -2.12
N PHE A 489 18.76 0.31 -2.21
CA PHE A 489 17.82 0.33 -1.08
C PHE A 489 18.27 -0.63 0.03
N LEU A 490 18.73 -1.85 -0.30
CA LEU A 490 19.28 -2.79 0.67
C LEU A 490 20.57 -2.27 1.33
N ILE A 491 21.48 -1.65 0.56
CA ILE A 491 22.69 -1.01 1.10
C ILE A 491 22.32 0.10 2.09
N ARG A 492 21.32 0.94 1.75
CA ARG A 492 20.83 1.96 2.67
C ARG A 492 20.20 1.36 3.92
N LEU A 493 19.41 0.32 3.78
CA LEU A 493 18.77 -0.39 4.89
C LEU A 493 19.84 -0.92 5.86
N ALA A 494 20.93 -1.49 5.34
CA ALA A 494 22.04 -2.01 6.13
C ALA A 494 22.79 -0.91 6.90
N ARG A 495 22.95 0.29 6.34
CA ARG A 495 23.70 1.41 6.95
C ARG A 495 23.02 2.06 8.16
N SER A 496 21.79 1.70 8.52
CA SER A 496 21.05 2.16 9.71
C SER A 496 20.93 3.68 9.90
N SER A 497 21.39 4.51 8.98
CA SER A 497 21.35 5.99 9.05
C SER A 497 19.93 6.56 8.97
N TRP A 498 18.97 5.76 8.48
CA TRP A 498 17.56 6.08 8.34
C TRP A 498 16.74 5.97 9.63
N GLN A 499 17.30 5.40 10.70
CA GLN A 499 16.56 5.09 11.95
C GLN A 499 16.23 6.32 12.83
N GLY A 500 16.32 7.53 12.30
CA GLY A 500 15.87 8.75 12.95
C GLY A 500 16.27 8.87 14.42
N GLY A 501 17.50 9.21 14.69
CA GLY A 501 17.96 9.51 16.03
C GLY A 501 18.96 10.65 15.96
N LYS A 502 18.58 11.84 16.46
CA LYS A 502 19.56 12.85 16.81
C LYS A 502 20.67 12.11 17.57
N LYS A 503 21.88 12.12 17.02
CA LYS A 503 23.06 11.87 17.85
C LYS A 503 22.93 12.79 19.06
N LYS A 504 22.68 12.22 20.25
CA LYS A 504 22.98 12.91 21.49
C LYS A 504 24.47 13.09 21.58
#